data_c4bc6139ed8fa28cb606cec774eadb91
#
_entry.id   c4bc6139ed8fa28cb606cec774eadb91
#
_cell.length_a   1.000
_cell.length_b   1.000
_cell.length_c   1.000
_cell.angle_alpha   90.00
_cell.angle_beta   90.00
_cell.angle_gamma   90.00
#
_symmetry.space_group_name_H-M   'P 1'
#
loop_
_entity.id
_entity.type
_entity.pdbx_description
1 polymer ?
#
loop_
_entity_poly.entity_id
_entity_poly.type
_entity_poly.pdbx_seq_one_letter_code
_entity_poly.pdbx_strand_id
1 'polypeptide(L)'
;MRLSILDQSPIVADSTPGDAIAATIALARRADELGYHRYWVAEHHGGPMLASASPEALIGPIASATRSIRVGSGGVMLPHYSPLKVAETFTILAGLFPGRIDLGIGRAAGTDPLTTFALQRDRRQAAPDDFPQQLAELLAYFEDNLPEDHPFRHLAATLPGRPELPVP
;
A
#
# COMPACT_ATOMS: atom_id res chain seq x y z
N MET A 1 -23.01 11.83 -3.04
CA MET A 1 -22.15 10.75 -3.59
C MET A 1 -20.73 11.00 -3.11
N ARG A 2 -19.99 9.96 -2.66
CA ARG A 2 -18.58 10.10 -2.30
C ARG A 2 -17.72 9.69 -3.51
N LEU A 3 -16.82 10.57 -3.93
CA LEU A 3 -15.89 10.31 -5.04
C LEU A 3 -14.49 10.06 -4.50
N SER A 4 -13.75 9.18 -5.16
CA SER A 4 -12.35 8.88 -4.86
C SER A 4 -11.54 8.89 -6.16
N ILE A 5 -10.23 9.10 -6.04
CA ILE A 5 -9.28 9.03 -7.15
C ILE A 5 -8.45 7.77 -6.98
N LEU A 6 -8.15 7.07 -8.09
CA LEU A 6 -7.10 6.07 -8.19
C LEU A 6 -6.04 6.63 -9.13
N ASP A 7 -4.84 6.86 -8.60
CA ASP A 7 -3.70 7.37 -9.32
C ASP A 7 -2.66 6.26 -9.56
N GLN A 8 -2.16 6.20 -10.77
CA GLN A 8 -1.10 5.29 -11.20
C GLN A 8 0.24 6.00 -11.39
N SER A 9 0.31 7.30 -11.11
CA SER A 9 1.49 8.16 -11.33
C SER A 9 2.05 8.02 -12.75
N PRO A 10 1.26 8.31 -13.80
CA PRO A 10 1.68 8.09 -15.18
C PRO A 10 2.82 9.03 -15.59
N ILE A 11 3.85 8.48 -16.24
CA ILE A 11 4.95 9.22 -16.84
C ILE A 11 4.53 9.62 -18.27
N VAL A 12 4.21 10.89 -18.47
CA VAL A 12 3.81 11.40 -19.79
C VAL A 12 5.03 11.66 -20.67
N ALA A 13 4.81 11.81 -21.99
CA ALA A 13 5.88 12.11 -22.93
C ALA A 13 6.68 13.35 -22.48
N ASP A 14 7.98 13.32 -22.68
CA ASP A 14 8.91 14.40 -22.33
C ASP A 14 8.98 14.76 -20.84
N SER A 15 8.54 13.84 -19.94
CA SER A 15 8.65 14.00 -18.49
C SER A 15 9.48 12.90 -17.84
N THR A 16 9.87 13.13 -16.59
CA THR A 16 10.62 12.17 -15.78
C THR A 16 9.72 11.46 -14.76
N PRO A 17 10.16 10.31 -14.17
CA PRO A 17 9.46 9.71 -13.02
C PRO A 17 9.30 10.69 -11.86
N GLY A 18 10.27 11.56 -11.61
CA GLY A 18 10.20 12.61 -10.58
C GLY A 18 9.08 13.61 -10.84
N ASP A 19 8.89 14.02 -12.11
CA ASP A 19 7.78 14.90 -12.50
C ASP A 19 6.42 14.23 -12.31
N ALA A 20 6.31 12.93 -12.62
CA ALA A 20 5.09 12.16 -12.38
C ALA A 20 4.75 12.08 -10.89
N ILE A 21 5.72 11.84 -10.02
CA ILE A 21 5.53 11.83 -8.56
C ILE A 21 5.13 13.24 -8.06
N ALA A 22 5.74 14.30 -8.56
CA ALA A 22 5.37 15.67 -8.23
C ALA A 22 3.92 15.99 -8.66
N ALA A 23 3.52 15.53 -9.85
CA ALA A 23 2.16 15.66 -10.36
C ALA A 23 1.14 14.87 -9.51
N THR A 24 1.49 13.67 -9.06
CA THR A 24 0.69 12.87 -8.10
C THR A 24 0.41 13.65 -6.82
N ILE A 25 1.43 14.27 -6.22
CA ILE A 25 1.27 15.07 -4.99
C ILE A 25 0.40 16.32 -5.27
N ALA A 26 0.62 16.99 -6.40
CA ALA A 26 -0.19 18.15 -6.80
C ALA A 26 -1.65 17.78 -7.04
N LEU A 27 -1.92 16.66 -7.70
CA LEU A 27 -3.26 16.13 -7.93
C LEU A 27 -3.96 15.79 -6.59
N ALA A 28 -3.25 15.17 -5.65
CA ALA A 28 -3.78 14.84 -4.34
C ALA A 28 -4.17 16.11 -3.54
N ARG A 29 -3.37 17.17 -3.58
CA ARG A 29 -3.73 18.48 -2.99
C ARG A 29 -5.00 19.03 -3.61
N ARG A 30 -5.10 18.97 -4.94
CA ARG A 30 -6.29 19.45 -5.65
C ARG A 30 -7.52 18.63 -5.32
N ALA A 31 -7.39 17.31 -5.19
CA ALA A 31 -8.45 16.42 -4.77
C ALA A 31 -8.95 16.75 -3.34
N ASP A 32 -8.04 17.02 -2.42
CA ASP A 32 -8.36 17.43 -1.05
C ASP A 32 -9.15 18.75 -1.02
N GLU A 33 -8.69 19.78 -1.77
CA GLU A 33 -9.38 21.07 -1.91
C GLU A 33 -10.79 20.92 -2.47
N LEU A 34 -11.01 19.98 -3.41
CA LEU A 34 -12.28 19.70 -4.04
C LEU A 34 -13.21 18.80 -3.21
N GLY A 35 -12.75 18.31 -2.05
CA GLY A 35 -13.53 17.48 -1.15
C GLY A 35 -13.71 16.04 -1.60
N TYR A 36 -12.76 15.48 -2.35
CA TYR A 36 -12.75 14.05 -2.65
C TYR A 36 -12.55 13.26 -1.36
N HIS A 37 -13.15 12.06 -1.32
CA HIS A 37 -13.18 11.26 -0.11
C HIS A 37 -11.87 10.49 0.12
N ARG A 38 -11.30 9.89 -0.93
CA ARG A 38 -10.06 9.10 -0.88
C ARG A 38 -9.17 9.37 -2.08
N TYR A 39 -7.89 9.22 -1.84
CA TYR A 39 -6.84 9.19 -2.86
C TYR A 39 -6.10 7.86 -2.75
N TRP A 40 -6.24 7.03 -3.76
CA TRP A 40 -5.62 5.72 -3.85
C TRP A 40 -4.40 5.77 -4.75
N VAL A 41 -3.30 5.17 -4.31
CA VAL A 41 -2.08 4.99 -5.11
C VAL A 41 -1.98 3.54 -5.53
N ALA A 42 -1.92 3.28 -6.84
CA ALA A 42 -1.76 1.93 -7.37
C ALA A 42 -0.31 1.43 -7.21
N GLU A 43 -0.13 0.11 -7.26
CA GLU A 43 1.18 -0.53 -7.32
C GLU A 43 1.37 -1.20 -8.68
N HIS A 44 2.38 -0.74 -9.44
CA HIS A 44 2.76 -1.32 -10.74
C HIS A 44 4.27 -1.37 -10.87
N HIS A 45 4.78 -2.49 -11.37
CA HIS A 45 6.21 -2.75 -11.49
C HIS A 45 6.63 -3.02 -12.94
N GLY A 46 7.93 -2.87 -13.24
CA GLY A 46 8.55 -3.31 -14.48
C GLY A 46 8.22 -2.51 -15.73
N GLY A 47 7.37 -1.48 -15.65
CA GLY A 47 6.97 -0.67 -16.79
C GLY A 47 7.61 0.72 -16.77
N PRO A 48 8.01 1.28 -17.95
CA PRO A 48 8.58 2.61 -18.02
C PRO A 48 7.53 3.74 -17.96
N MET A 49 6.25 3.41 -17.94
CA MET A 49 5.16 4.38 -18.10
C MET A 49 4.53 4.82 -16.76
N LEU A 50 4.86 4.15 -15.66
CA LEU A 50 4.26 4.40 -14.35
C LEU A 50 5.34 4.56 -13.28
N ALA A 51 5.20 5.56 -12.41
CA ALA A 51 6.15 5.85 -11.35
C ALA A 51 5.73 5.27 -9.97
N SER A 52 4.54 4.67 -9.85
CA SER A 52 4.02 4.14 -8.58
C SER A 52 4.35 2.65 -8.40
N ALA A 53 5.60 2.33 -8.12
CA ALA A 53 6.03 0.97 -7.81
C ALA A 53 5.94 0.63 -6.30
N SER A 54 5.75 1.62 -5.44
CA SER A 54 5.73 1.49 -3.98
C SER A 54 4.72 2.48 -3.39
N PRO A 55 3.43 2.13 -3.34
CA PRO A 55 2.40 3.03 -2.82
C PRO A 55 2.70 3.46 -1.38
N GLU A 56 3.26 2.58 -0.55
CA GLU A 56 3.65 2.87 0.84
C GLU A 56 4.69 3.99 0.95
N ALA A 57 5.54 4.15 -0.06
CA ALA A 57 6.52 5.24 -0.10
C ALA A 57 5.87 6.60 -0.47
N LEU A 58 4.77 6.58 -1.23
CA LEU A 58 4.07 7.79 -1.69
C LEU A 58 2.98 8.27 -0.71
N ILE A 59 2.37 7.36 0.05
CA ILE A 59 1.28 7.69 0.98
C ILE A 59 1.71 8.74 2.01
N GLY A 60 2.88 8.60 2.61
CA GLY A 60 3.40 9.57 3.60
C GLY A 60 3.55 10.99 3.04
N PRO A 61 4.29 11.21 1.94
CA PRO A 61 4.38 12.49 1.27
C PRO A 61 3.04 13.10 0.84
N ILE A 62 2.12 12.28 0.31
CA ILE A 62 0.77 12.73 -0.08
C ILE A 62 -0.02 13.15 1.16
N ALA A 63 -0.04 12.34 2.22
CA ALA A 63 -0.74 12.65 3.45
C ALA A 63 -0.19 13.91 4.14
N SER A 64 1.14 14.13 4.08
CA SER A 64 1.80 15.35 4.56
C SER A 64 1.43 16.60 3.74
N ALA A 65 1.17 16.42 2.44
CA ALA A 65 0.85 17.52 1.53
C ALA A 65 -0.65 17.88 1.51
N THR A 66 -1.50 17.10 2.17
CA THR A 66 -2.97 17.23 2.20
C THR A 66 -3.47 17.36 3.65
N ARG A 67 -4.74 17.74 3.87
CA ARG A 67 -5.28 18.04 5.20
C ARG A 67 -6.33 17.04 5.67
N SER A 68 -7.27 16.66 4.82
CA SER A 68 -8.47 15.92 5.18
C SER A 68 -8.74 14.66 4.37
N ILE A 69 -8.31 14.61 3.11
CA ILE A 69 -8.51 13.47 2.24
C ILE A 69 -7.83 12.23 2.82
N ARG A 70 -8.51 11.09 2.79
CA ARG A 70 -7.91 9.81 3.16
C ARG A 70 -6.99 9.35 2.04
N VAL A 71 -5.85 8.77 2.41
CA VAL A 71 -4.83 8.32 1.45
C VAL A 71 -4.55 6.84 1.68
N GLY A 72 -4.50 6.07 0.62
CA GLY A 72 -4.26 4.65 0.75
C GLY A 72 -3.65 3.99 -0.48
N SER A 73 -3.28 2.73 -0.31
CA SER A 73 -2.84 1.87 -1.42
C SER A 73 -4.05 1.30 -2.16
N GLY A 74 -4.00 1.31 -3.48
CA GLY A 74 -5.06 0.75 -4.31
C GLY A 74 -4.54 -0.22 -5.37
N GLY A 75 -3.89 -1.34 -4.94
CA GLY A 75 -3.57 -1.88 -3.61
C GLY A 75 -2.12 -2.31 -3.48
N VAL A 76 -1.70 -2.67 -2.28
CA VAL A 76 -0.43 -3.40 -2.08
C VAL A 76 -0.55 -4.80 -2.65
N MET A 77 0.38 -5.18 -3.51
CA MET A 77 0.43 -6.54 -4.11
C MET A 77 1.01 -7.52 -3.08
N LEU A 78 0.17 -7.95 -2.12
CA LEU A 78 0.57 -8.74 -0.95
C LEU A 78 1.45 -9.96 -1.27
N PRO A 79 1.29 -10.69 -2.41
CA PRO A 79 2.19 -11.80 -2.73
C PRO A 79 3.68 -11.44 -2.82
N HIS A 80 4.03 -10.17 -3.02
CA HIS A 80 5.41 -9.70 -3.08
C HIS A 80 5.99 -9.36 -1.70
N TYR A 81 5.18 -9.32 -0.64
CA TYR A 81 5.55 -8.82 0.68
C TYR A 81 5.38 -9.87 1.79
N SER A 82 6.01 -9.61 2.93
CA SER A 82 5.67 -10.26 4.20
C SER A 82 4.46 -9.56 4.82
N PRO A 83 3.44 -10.30 5.28
CA PRO A 83 2.30 -9.72 6.00
C PRO A 83 2.73 -8.85 7.20
N LEU A 84 3.71 -9.31 7.98
CA LEU A 84 4.27 -8.52 9.09
C LEU A 84 4.83 -7.18 8.61
N LYS A 85 5.60 -7.17 7.49
CA LYS A 85 6.19 -5.93 6.97
C LYS A 85 5.13 -4.93 6.51
N VAL A 86 4.06 -5.41 5.89
CA VAL A 86 2.92 -4.57 5.52
C VAL A 86 2.22 -4.02 6.76
N ALA A 87 1.98 -4.86 7.78
CA ALA A 87 1.39 -4.43 9.04
C ALA A 87 2.22 -3.34 9.74
N GLU A 88 3.55 -3.54 9.87
CA GLU A 88 4.46 -2.54 10.45
C GLU A 88 4.42 -1.20 9.69
N THR A 89 4.47 -1.27 8.34
CA THR A 89 4.48 -0.06 7.51
C THR A 89 3.20 0.75 7.68
N PHE A 90 2.04 0.08 7.62
CA PHE A 90 0.76 0.77 7.69
C PHE A 90 0.39 1.22 9.11
N THR A 91 0.85 0.53 10.16
CA THR A 91 0.71 1.03 11.54
C THR A 91 1.53 2.29 11.76
N ILE A 92 2.75 2.38 11.21
CA ILE A 92 3.56 3.61 11.25
C ILE A 92 2.85 4.76 10.53
N LEU A 93 2.38 4.51 9.29
CA LEU A 93 1.65 5.51 8.52
C LEU A 93 0.39 6.01 9.24
N ALA A 94 -0.38 5.10 9.82
CA ALA A 94 -1.59 5.43 10.55
C ALA A 94 -1.30 6.18 11.87
N GLY A 95 -0.18 5.88 12.53
CA GLY A 95 0.31 6.63 13.68
C GLY A 95 0.74 8.06 13.33
N LEU A 96 1.37 8.26 12.16
CA LEU A 96 1.77 9.57 11.67
C LEU A 96 0.55 10.42 11.20
N PHE A 97 -0.48 9.77 10.64
CA PHE A 97 -1.65 10.43 10.05
C PHE A 97 -2.96 9.79 10.57
N PRO A 98 -3.31 9.99 11.86
CA PRO A 98 -4.45 9.33 12.49
C PRO A 98 -5.75 9.55 11.71
N GLY A 99 -6.49 8.47 11.48
CA GLY A 99 -7.78 8.49 10.80
C GLY A 99 -7.74 8.76 9.30
N ARG A 100 -6.54 8.83 8.68
CA ARG A 100 -6.39 9.22 7.27
C ARG A 100 -5.82 8.15 6.36
N ILE A 101 -5.37 7.04 6.89
CA ILE A 101 -4.69 5.99 6.11
C ILE A 101 -5.67 4.84 5.82
N ASP A 102 -5.65 4.36 4.59
CA ASP A 102 -6.36 3.15 4.14
C ASP A 102 -5.36 2.15 3.54
N LEU A 103 -5.56 0.87 3.84
CA LEU A 103 -4.79 -0.23 3.26
C LEU A 103 -5.69 -1.03 2.32
N GLY A 104 -5.51 -0.84 1.03
CA GLY A 104 -6.09 -1.72 0.01
C GLY A 104 -5.07 -2.80 -0.39
N ILE A 105 -5.55 -4.01 -0.61
CA ILE A 105 -4.73 -5.18 -0.91
C ILE A 105 -5.03 -5.70 -2.32
N GLY A 106 -3.97 -6.05 -3.07
CA GLY A 106 -4.05 -6.69 -4.37
C GLY A 106 -3.51 -8.12 -4.33
N ARG A 107 -4.15 -9.03 -5.08
CA ARG A 107 -3.69 -10.41 -5.29
C ARG A 107 -2.85 -10.56 -6.55
N ALA A 108 -3.13 -9.78 -7.58
CA ALA A 108 -2.44 -9.89 -8.87
C ALA A 108 -0.98 -9.47 -8.75
N ALA A 109 -0.13 -10.04 -9.61
CA ALA A 109 1.29 -9.68 -9.65
C ALA A 109 1.54 -8.23 -10.09
N GLY A 110 0.59 -7.58 -10.75
CA GLY A 110 0.68 -6.17 -11.19
C GLY A 110 1.75 -5.90 -12.25
N THR A 111 2.28 -6.97 -12.94
CA THR A 111 3.40 -6.84 -13.85
C THR A 111 3.61 -8.09 -14.73
N ASP A 112 4.66 -8.09 -15.56
CA ASP A 112 5.09 -9.20 -16.41
C ASP A 112 5.76 -10.35 -15.61
N PRO A 113 5.91 -11.56 -16.22
CA PRO A 113 6.48 -12.73 -15.53
C PRO A 113 7.92 -12.55 -15.05
N LEU A 114 8.77 -11.83 -15.76
CA LEU A 114 10.16 -11.61 -15.39
C LEU A 114 10.25 -10.70 -14.15
N THR A 115 9.50 -9.64 -14.16
CA THR A 115 9.38 -8.71 -13.02
C THR A 115 8.75 -9.42 -11.82
N THR A 116 7.71 -10.23 -12.03
CA THR A 116 7.13 -11.07 -10.97
C THR A 116 8.17 -11.99 -10.33
N PHE A 117 9.01 -12.64 -11.14
CA PHE A 117 10.11 -13.47 -10.62
C PHE A 117 11.14 -12.63 -9.85
N ALA A 118 11.45 -11.41 -10.30
CA ALA A 118 12.37 -10.51 -9.60
C ALA A 118 11.83 -10.07 -8.22
N LEU A 119 10.52 -9.91 -8.08
CA LEU A 119 9.82 -9.53 -6.84
C LEU A 119 9.56 -10.72 -5.90
N GLN A 120 9.75 -11.95 -6.39
CA GLN A 120 9.45 -13.16 -5.63
C GLN A 120 10.27 -13.26 -4.34
N ARG A 121 9.62 -13.55 -3.22
CA ARG A 121 10.23 -13.69 -1.88
C ARG A 121 11.27 -14.83 -1.81
N ASP A 122 10.97 -15.97 -2.43
CA ASP A 122 11.92 -17.09 -2.59
C ASP A 122 12.02 -17.48 -4.07
N ARG A 123 13.18 -17.26 -4.67
CA ARG A 123 13.45 -17.53 -6.08
C ARG A 123 13.96 -18.96 -6.34
N ARG A 124 14.12 -19.79 -5.30
CA ARG A 124 14.60 -21.18 -5.41
C ARG A 124 13.49 -22.15 -5.79
N GLN A 125 12.24 -21.74 -5.66
CA GLN A 125 11.06 -22.53 -5.96
C GLN A 125 9.97 -21.66 -6.60
N ALA A 126 8.96 -22.30 -7.21
CA ALA A 126 7.80 -21.59 -7.72
C ALA A 126 7.09 -20.85 -6.58
N ALA A 127 6.59 -19.65 -6.87
CA ALA A 127 5.80 -18.89 -5.89
C ALA A 127 4.54 -19.69 -5.51
N PRO A 128 4.30 -19.95 -4.22
CA PRO A 128 3.07 -20.59 -3.79
C PRO A 128 1.88 -19.64 -3.98
N ASP A 129 0.69 -20.19 -4.23
CA ASP A 129 -0.55 -19.42 -4.13
C ASP A 129 -1.02 -19.40 -2.66
N ASP A 130 -0.29 -18.66 -1.84
CA ASP A 130 -0.51 -18.54 -0.39
C ASP A 130 -1.24 -17.22 0.00
N PHE A 131 -1.80 -16.51 -0.98
CA PHE A 131 -2.48 -15.23 -0.76
C PHE A 131 -3.57 -15.28 0.34
N PRO A 132 -4.46 -16.31 0.41
CA PRO A 132 -5.46 -16.37 1.47
C PRO A 132 -4.83 -16.45 2.87
N GLN A 133 -3.73 -17.20 3.02
CA GLN A 133 -3.00 -17.35 4.27
C GLN A 133 -2.29 -16.05 4.66
N GLN A 134 -1.65 -15.39 3.68
CA GLN A 134 -1.01 -14.09 3.90
C GLN A 134 -2.01 -13.02 4.31
N LEU A 135 -3.20 -13.00 3.68
CA LEU A 135 -4.25 -12.04 4.02
C LEU A 135 -4.78 -12.31 5.43
N ALA A 136 -5.03 -13.57 5.78
CA ALA A 136 -5.47 -13.96 7.12
C ALA A 136 -4.45 -13.56 8.19
N GLU A 137 -3.15 -13.80 7.93
CA GLU A 137 -2.06 -13.40 8.83
C GLU A 137 -1.99 -11.87 8.99
N LEU A 138 -2.10 -11.12 7.88
CA LEU A 138 -2.10 -9.66 7.90
C LEU A 138 -3.25 -9.09 8.75
N LEU A 139 -4.47 -9.60 8.56
CA LEU A 139 -5.64 -9.18 9.33
C LEU A 139 -5.45 -9.52 10.82
N ALA A 140 -4.93 -10.71 11.12
CA ALA A 140 -4.69 -11.14 12.48
C ALA A 140 -3.64 -10.28 13.22
N TYR A 141 -2.65 -9.71 12.52
CA TYR A 141 -1.75 -8.70 13.10
C TYR A 141 -2.50 -7.44 13.54
N PHE A 142 -3.44 -6.95 12.75
CA PHE A 142 -4.20 -5.75 13.09
C PHE A 142 -5.22 -5.99 14.22
N GLU A 143 -5.84 -7.17 14.23
CA GLU A 143 -6.86 -7.54 15.21
C GLU A 143 -6.27 -8.10 16.53
N ASP A 144 -4.95 -8.37 16.58
CA ASP A 144 -4.27 -9.05 17.69
C ASP A 144 -4.85 -10.44 18.00
N ASN A 145 -5.22 -11.16 16.98
CA ASN A 145 -5.92 -12.44 17.12
C ASN A 145 -5.19 -13.61 16.41
N LEU A 146 -3.86 -13.51 16.24
CA LEU A 146 -3.08 -14.65 15.78
C LEU A 146 -3.33 -15.85 16.71
N PRO A 147 -3.54 -17.07 16.16
CA PRO A 147 -3.75 -18.29 16.94
C PRO A 147 -2.68 -18.49 18.03
N GLU A 148 -3.03 -19.14 19.14
CA GLU A 148 -2.11 -19.33 20.26
C GLU A 148 -0.85 -20.12 19.90
N ASP A 149 -0.96 -21.05 18.96
CA ASP A 149 0.12 -21.87 18.42
C ASP A 149 0.84 -21.23 17.23
N HIS A 150 0.43 -20.03 16.79
CA HIS A 150 1.05 -19.36 15.65
C HIS A 150 2.48 -18.92 15.99
N PRO A 151 3.50 -19.26 15.17
CA PRO A 151 4.91 -19.00 15.48
C PRO A 151 5.23 -17.51 15.67
N PHE A 152 4.43 -16.62 15.08
CA PHE A 152 4.63 -15.17 15.13
C PHE A 152 3.69 -14.43 16.08
N ARG A 153 2.94 -15.14 16.93
CA ARG A 153 1.97 -14.52 17.85
C ARG A 153 2.56 -13.37 18.68
N HIS A 154 3.79 -13.55 19.17
CA HIS A 154 4.45 -12.52 19.99
C HIS A 154 4.82 -11.25 19.20
N LEU A 155 4.93 -11.33 17.89
CA LEU A 155 5.28 -10.17 17.05
C LEU A 155 4.10 -9.19 16.91
N ALA A 156 2.87 -9.65 16.99
CA ALA A 156 1.70 -8.78 16.95
C ALA A 156 1.71 -7.72 18.06
N ALA A 157 2.20 -8.08 19.25
CA ALA A 157 2.34 -7.16 20.39
C ALA A 157 3.44 -6.10 20.20
N THR A 158 4.35 -6.29 19.24
CA THR A 158 5.48 -5.38 18.98
C THR A 158 5.19 -4.36 17.88
N LEU A 159 4.03 -4.42 17.23
CA LEU A 159 3.67 -3.46 16.19
C LEU A 159 3.68 -2.03 16.77
N PRO A 160 4.39 -1.10 16.12
CA PRO A 160 4.52 0.27 16.62
C PRO A 160 3.15 0.98 16.56
N GLY A 161 2.59 1.27 17.74
CA GLY A 161 1.35 2.03 17.92
C GLY A 161 0.20 1.44 17.12
N ARG A 162 -0.76 0.80 17.79
CA ARG A 162 -1.97 0.31 17.15
C ARG A 162 -2.95 1.46 16.96
N PRO A 163 -2.95 2.19 15.84
CA PRO A 163 -4.10 3.01 15.50
C PRO A 163 -5.18 2.05 15.04
N GLU A 164 -6.43 2.35 15.35
CA GLU A 164 -7.56 1.72 14.69
C GLU A 164 -7.42 1.95 13.18
N LEU A 165 -6.86 0.99 12.47
CA LEU A 165 -6.90 0.99 11.01
C LEU A 165 -8.29 0.55 10.61
N PRO A 166 -9.11 1.41 9.98
CA PRO A 166 -10.32 0.93 9.36
C PRO A 166 -9.90 0.02 8.21
N VAL A 167 -10.16 -1.26 8.38
CA VAL A 167 -10.12 -2.22 7.27
C VAL A 167 -11.31 -1.90 6.38
N PRO A 168 -11.12 -1.65 5.09
CA PRO A 168 -12.22 -1.37 4.17
C PRO A 168 -13.12 -2.58 3.97
#